data_50f09db1e17d4eed180e3f7702a365fa
#
_entry.id   50f09db1e17d4eed180e3f7702a365fa
#
_cell.length_a   1.000
_cell.length_b   1.000
_cell.length_c   1.000
_cell.angle_alpha   90.00
_cell.angle_beta   90.00
_cell.angle_gamma   90.00
#
_symmetry.space_group_name_H-M   'P 1'
#
loop_
_entity.id
_entity.type
_entity.pdbx_description
1 polymer ?
#
loop_
_entity_poly.entity_id
_entity_poly.type
_entity_poly.pdbx_seq_one_letter_code
_entity_poly.pdbx_strand_id
1 'polypeptide(L)'
;MGKLILFQGDSVTDCGRTSSGDPDGNLGVGYPYFITARLWADRLGEEIETVNRGISGNRVVDLYARWKIDALNLNPDVLSILIGVNDTWHEFMYRNGVEVPRYAGFYRKLIDWTREKLPDCKLVLCEPFVLETGVVTPEWVQE
;
A
#
# COMPACT_ATOMS: atom_id res chain seq x y z
N MET A 1 -25.59 -1.50 0.26
CA MET A 1 -24.40 -2.32 0.50
C MET A 1 -23.22 -1.36 0.57
N GLY A 2 -22.53 -1.32 1.71
CA GLY A 2 -21.42 -0.38 1.94
C GLY A 2 -20.28 -0.61 0.96
N LYS A 3 -19.47 0.43 0.76
CA LYS A 3 -18.25 0.36 -0.08
C LYS A 3 -17.04 0.12 0.80
N LEU A 4 -16.19 -0.83 0.42
CA LEU A 4 -14.92 -1.09 1.07
C LEU A 4 -13.76 -0.44 0.30
N ILE A 5 -12.99 0.40 0.99
CA ILE A 5 -11.75 1.00 0.49
C ILE A 5 -10.58 0.38 1.24
N LEU A 6 -9.68 -0.26 0.51
CA LEU A 6 -8.49 -0.90 1.05
C LEU A 6 -7.23 -0.11 0.70
N PHE A 7 -6.39 0.14 1.70
CA PHE A 7 -5.05 0.73 1.54
C PHE A 7 -3.98 -0.33 1.71
N GLN A 8 -3.16 -0.53 0.68
CA GLN A 8 -2.02 -1.44 0.66
C GLN A 8 -0.71 -0.67 0.48
N GLY A 9 0.33 -1.13 1.15
CA GLY A 9 1.63 -0.51 1.04
C GLY A 9 2.61 -0.92 2.14
N ASP A 10 3.59 -0.07 2.34
CA ASP A 10 4.67 -0.21 3.31
C ASP A 10 4.46 0.66 4.57
N SER A 11 5.56 1.17 5.16
CA SER A 11 5.52 2.02 6.36
C SER A 11 4.79 3.35 6.17
N VAL A 12 4.76 3.90 4.96
CA VAL A 12 4.04 5.14 4.65
C VAL A 12 2.52 4.91 4.78
N THR A 13 2.06 3.72 4.41
CA THR A 13 0.66 3.29 4.55
C THR A 13 0.37 2.80 5.97
N ASP A 14 1.23 1.95 6.54
CA ASP A 14 1.13 1.42 7.90
C ASP A 14 1.00 2.54 8.95
N CYS A 15 2.00 3.39 8.99
CA CYS A 15 2.11 4.57 9.86
C CYS A 15 1.58 4.35 11.29
N GLY A 16 2.09 3.31 11.96
CA GLY A 16 1.77 2.95 13.33
C GLY A 16 0.59 1.97 13.50
N ARG A 17 -0.05 1.53 12.41
CA ARG A 17 -1.14 0.55 12.46
C ARG A 17 -0.70 -0.77 13.09
N THR A 18 0.40 -1.36 12.61
CA THR A 18 0.89 -2.66 13.08
C THR A 18 1.40 -2.65 14.51
N SER A 19 1.80 -1.50 15.03
CA SER A 19 2.24 -1.33 16.41
C SER A 19 1.11 -1.01 17.38
N SER A 20 -0.13 -0.89 16.91
CA SER A 20 -1.30 -0.69 17.75
C SER A 20 -1.73 -1.99 18.46
N GLY A 21 -2.55 -1.87 19.49
CA GLY A 21 -3.15 -3.03 20.15
C GLY A 21 -4.21 -3.76 19.33
N ASP A 22 -4.71 -3.13 18.27
CA ASP A 22 -5.66 -3.70 17.31
C ASP A 22 -5.25 -3.31 15.88
N PRO A 23 -4.29 -4.03 15.28
CA PRO A 23 -3.81 -3.70 13.93
C PRO A 23 -4.86 -3.93 12.84
N ASP A 24 -5.87 -4.77 13.06
CA ASP A 24 -6.90 -5.06 12.07
C ASP A 24 -7.96 -3.96 12.00
N GLY A 25 -8.27 -3.32 13.14
CA GLY A 25 -9.22 -2.22 13.21
C GLY A 25 -8.59 -0.83 13.16
N ASN A 26 -7.25 -0.72 13.12
CA ASN A 26 -6.54 0.54 13.18
C ASN A 26 -6.08 1.04 11.80
N LEU A 27 -6.33 2.32 11.53
CA LEU A 27 -5.92 2.99 10.29
C LEU A 27 -4.49 3.55 10.34
N GLY A 28 -3.83 3.50 11.49
CA GLY A 28 -2.59 4.25 11.72
C GLY A 28 -2.85 5.76 11.83
N VAL A 29 -1.78 6.55 11.71
CA VAL A 29 -1.84 8.02 11.77
C VAL A 29 -1.37 8.67 10.46
N GLY A 30 -1.26 7.91 9.39
CA GLY A 30 -0.84 8.34 8.07
C GLY A 30 -1.99 8.74 7.15
N TYR A 31 -1.69 8.81 5.85
CA TYR A 31 -2.66 9.23 4.84
C TYR A 31 -3.97 8.42 4.81
N PRO A 32 -4.00 7.10 5.11
CA PRO A 32 -5.26 6.35 5.17
C PRO A 32 -6.24 6.92 6.19
N TYR A 33 -5.74 7.35 7.36
CA TYR A 33 -6.55 7.99 8.40
C TYR A 33 -7.16 9.31 7.91
N PHE A 34 -6.35 10.19 7.29
CA PHE A 34 -6.84 11.48 6.82
C PHE A 34 -7.84 11.34 5.67
N ILE A 35 -7.59 10.43 4.73
CA ILE A 35 -8.54 10.13 3.64
C ILE A 35 -9.87 9.62 4.22
N THR A 36 -9.81 8.68 5.16
CA THR A 36 -10.99 8.12 5.81
C THR A 36 -11.81 9.19 6.53
N ALA A 37 -11.14 10.02 7.35
CA ALA A 37 -11.81 11.11 8.07
C ALA A 37 -12.48 12.10 7.10
N ARG A 38 -11.82 12.42 5.99
CA ARG A 38 -12.36 13.30 4.95
C ARG A 38 -13.56 12.67 4.23
N LEU A 39 -13.45 11.40 3.85
CA LEU A 39 -14.55 10.68 3.20
C LEU A 39 -15.80 10.62 4.09
N TRP A 40 -15.63 10.32 5.36
CA TRP A 40 -16.75 10.27 6.30
C TRP A 40 -17.38 11.64 6.53
N ALA A 41 -16.59 12.71 6.53
CA ALA A 41 -17.11 14.07 6.65
C ALA A 41 -17.86 14.52 5.39
N ASP A 42 -17.37 14.19 4.19
CA ASP A 42 -17.95 14.63 2.92
C ASP A 42 -19.13 13.76 2.45
N ARG A 43 -19.21 12.51 2.94
CA ARG A 43 -20.15 11.48 2.48
C ARG A 43 -21.09 11.00 3.60
N LEU A 44 -21.64 11.95 4.35
CA LEU A 44 -22.58 11.65 5.43
C LEU A 44 -23.77 10.85 4.90
N GLY A 45 -24.04 9.68 5.52
CA GLY A 45 -25.13 8.77 5.13
C GLY A 45 -24.74 7.72 4.09
N GLU A 46 -23.52 7.75 3.54
CA GLU A 46 -22.98 6.62 2.77
C GLU A 46 -22.28 5.63 3.72
N GLU A 47 -22.53 4.33 3.51
CA GLU A 47 -21.80 3.27 4.23
C GLU A 47 -20.43 3.08 3.57
N ILE A 48 -19.39 3.71 4.12
CA ILE A 48 -18.00 3.57 3.64
C ILE A 48 -17.18 2.95 4.76
N GLU A 49 -16.67 1.76 4.50
CA GLU A 49 -15.68 1.07 5.31
C GLU A 49 -14.28 1.32 4.73
N THR A 50 -13.30 1.51 5.58
CA THR A 50 -11.91 1.69 5.16
C THR A 50 -11.02 0.75 5.98
N VAL A 51 -10.09 0.08 5.30
CA VAL A 51 -9.17 -0.87 5.91
C VAL A 51 -7.75 -0.54 5.47
N ASN A 52 -6.83 -0.47 6.43
CA ASN A 52 -5.41 -0.31 6.18
C ASN A 52 -4.72 -1.67 6.36
N ARG A 53 -3.98 -2.12 5.33
CA ARG A 53 -3.16 -3.34 5.35
C ARG A 53 -1.69 -3.04 5.00
N GLY A 54 -1.25 -1.80 5.18
CA GLY A 54 0.17 -1.44 5.10
C GLY A 54 0.99 -2.19 6.14
N ILE A 55 2.20 -2.59 5.79
CA ILE A 55 3.18 -3.22 6.70
C ILE A 55 4.53 -2.58 6.48
N SER A 56 5.09 -1.99 7.54
CA SER A 56 6.40 -1.34 7.52
C SER A 56 7.48 -2.27 6.98
N GLY A 57 8.34 -1.75 6.11
CA GLY A 57 9.43 -2.49 5.51
C GLY A 57 9.07 -3.31 4.26
N ASN A 58 7.78 -3.45 3.90
CA ASN A 58 7.40 -4.23 2.75
C ASN A 58 7.92 -3.64 1.43
N ARG A 59 8.38 -4.54 0.57
CA ARG A 59 8.71 -4.34 -0.85
C ARG A 59 7.56 -4.89 -1.71
N VAL A 60 7.62 -4.68 -3.01
CA VAL A 60 6.60 -5.22 -3.93
C VAL A 60 6.47 -6.75 -3.85
N VAL A 61 7.58 -7.46 -3.64
CA VAL A 61 7.60 -8.93 -3.49
C VAL A 61 6.91 -9.39 -2.20
N ASP A 62 7.03 -8.62 -1.12
CA ASP A 62 6.39 -8.89 0.16
C ASP A 62 4.87 -8.68 0.05
N LEU A 63 4.44 -7.64 -0.69
CA LEU A 63 3.04 -7.45 -1.04
C LEU A 63 2.49 -8.66 -1.81
N TYR A 64 3.21 -9.10 -2.84
CA TYR A 64 2.80 -10.25 -3.66
C TYR A 64 2.62 -11.51 -2.80
N ALA A 65 3.51 -11.77 -1.86
CA ALA A 65 3.44 -12.94 -0.99
C ALA A 65 2.17 -13.01 -0.14
N ARG A 66 1.63 -11.87 0.28
CA ARG A 66 0.43 -11.77 1.13
C ARG A 66 -0.83 -11.30 0.39
N TRP A 67 -0.76 -11.09 -0.93
CA TRP A 67 -1.80 -10.44 -1.71
C TRP A 67 -3.17 -11.09 -1.60
N LYS A 68 -3.20 -12.44 -1.60
CA LYS A 68 -4.45 -13.17 -1.51
C LYS A 68 -5.20 -12.90 -0.21
N ILE A 69 -4.51 -12.97 0.92
CA ILE A 69 -5.14 -12.83 2.25
C ILE A 69 -5.43 -11.36 2.57
N ASP A 70 -4.52 -10.46 2.23
CA ASP A 70 -4.58 -9.06 2.65
C ASP A 70 -5.21 -8.13 1.60
N ALA A 71 -5.57 -8.64 0.41
CA ALA A 71 -6.25 -7.86 -0.61
C ALA A 71 -7.42 -8.62 -1.23
N LEU A 72 -7.18 -9.74 -1.93
CA LEU A 72 -8.22 -10.39 -2.71
C LEU A 72 -9.36 -10.94 -1.85
N ASN A 73 -9.05 -11.55 -0.71
CA ASN A 73 -10.05 -12.13 0.19
C ASN A 73 -10.92 -11.07 0.88
N LEU A 74 -10.45 -9.82 0.95
CA LEU A 74 -11.22 -8.71 1.50
C LEU A 74 -12.26 -8.17 0.50
N ASN A 75 -12.09 -8.48 -0.78
CA ASN A 75 -12.99 -8.10 -1.86
C ASN A 75 -13.34 -6.58 -1.88
N PRO A 76 -12.33 -5.68 -1.93
CA PRO A 76 -12.58 -4.25 -1.88
C PRO A 76 -13.21 -3.71 -3.17
N ASP A 77 -14.02 -2.66 -3.04
CA ASP A 77 -14.53 -1.88 -4.18
C ASP A 77 -13.45 -0.94 -4.73
N VAL A 78 -12.57 -0.45 -3.85
CA VAL A 78 -11.43 0.41 -4.20
C VAL A 78 -10.19 -0.09 -3.49
N LEU A 79 -9.11 -0.26 -4.23
CA LEU A 79 -7.82 -0.70 -3.74
C LEU A 79 -6.74 0.34 -4.08
N SER A 80 -6.20 0.98 -3.05
CA SER A 80 -5.07 1.90 -3.16
C SER A 80 -3.77 1.16 -2.87
N ILE A 81 -2.75 1.36 -3.72
CA ILE A 81 -1.44 0.72 -3.61
C ILE A 81 -0.37 1.81 -3.61
N LEU A 82 0.40 1.91 -2.53
CA LEU A 82 1.60 2.74 -2.43
C LEU A 82 2.76 1.86 -1.96
N ILE A 83 3.64 1.49 -2.87
CA ILE A 83 4.75 0.56 -2.63
C ILE A 83 5.92 0.90 -3.55
N GLY A 84 7.15 0.67 -3.11
CA GLY A 84 8.36 0.81 -3.94
C GLY A 84 9.52 1.45 -3.22
N VAL A 85 9.31 2.31 -2.24
CA VAL A 85 10.41 2.98 -1.54
C VAL A 85 11.37 1.98 -0.88
N ASN A 86 10.88 0.87 -0.34
CA ASN A 86 11.71 -0.16 0.27
C ASN A 86 12.40 -1.07 -0.74
N ASP A 87 11.90 -1.15 -1.95
CA ASP A 87 12.57 -1.86 -3.04
C ASP A 87 13.93 -1.22 -3.32
N THR A 88 14.01 0.11 -3.32
CA THR A 88 15.25 0.89 -3.39
C THR A 88 15.96 0.95 -2.04
N TRP A 89 15.25 1.27 -0.94
CA TRP A 89 15.85 1.41 0.39
C TRP A 89 16.61 0.16 0.84
N HIS A 90 16.03 -1.02 0.65
CA HIS A 90 16.66 -2.28 1.03
C HIS A 90 17.86 -2.61 0.14
N GLU A 91 17.91 -2.11 -1.10
CA GLU A 91 19.10 -2.28 -1.94
C GLU A 91 20.30 -1.52 -1.35
N PHE A 92 20.15 -0.23 -1.12
CA PHE A 92 21.24 0.60 -0.62
C PHE A 92 21.67 0.26 0.81
N MET A 93 20.75 -0.11 1.69
CA MET A 93 21.05 -0.39 3.09
C MET A 93 21.45 -1.84 3.36
N TYR A 94 20.92 -2.80 2.61
CA TYR A 94 21.02 -4.22 2.96
C TYR A 94 21.39 -5.13 1.79
N ARG A 95 21.53 -4.60 0.59
CA ARG A 95 21.68 -5.37 -0.67
C ARG A 95 20.57 -6.41 -0.84
N ASN A 96 19.36 -6.03 -0.54
CA ASN A 96 18.16 -6.85 -0.58
C ASN A 96 16.97 -6.08 -1.17
N GLY A 97 17.25 -5.25 -2.15
CA GLY A 97 16.24 -4.51 -2.92
C GLY A 97 15.55 -5.38 -3.97
N VAL A 98 14.81 -4.71 -4.82
CA VAL A 98 14.17 -5.34 -5.98
C VAL A 98 14.46 -4.47 -7.19
N GLU A 99 15.20 -5.01 -8.15
CA GLU A 99 15.60 -4.29 -9.35
C GLU A 99 14.37 -3.85 -10.18
N VAL A 100 14.45 -2.72 -10.83
CA VAL A 100 13.35 -2.09 -11.56
C VAL A 100 12.57 -3.04 -12.50
N PRO A 101 13.23 -3.90 -13.32
CA PRO A 101 12.48 -4.83 -14.16
C PRO A 101 11.68 -5.88 -13.37
N ARG A 102 12.20 -6.33 -12.22
CA ARG A 102 11.52 -7.27 -11.31
C ARG A 102 10.38 -6.59 -10.59
N TYR A 103 10.61 -5.37 -10.08
CA TYR A 103 9.58 -4.54 -9.48
C TYR A 103 8.39 -4.37 -10.42
N ALA A 104 8.65 -3.92 -11.66
CA ALA A 104 7.61 -3.77 -12.68
C ALA A 104 6.87 -5.08 -12.97
N GLY A 105 7.61 -6.21 -13.00
CA GLY A 105 7.03 -7.54 -13.21
C GLY A 105 6.09 -7.97 -12.07
N PHE A 106 6.50 -7.80 -10.82
CA PHE A 106 5.68 -8.11 -9.65
C PHE A 106 4.49 -7.17 -9.52
N TYR A 107 4.69 -5.87 -9.76
CA TYR A 107 3.61 -4.89 -9.71
C TYR A 107 2.53 -5.22 -10.74
N ARG A 108 2.94 -5.59 -11.97
CA ARG A 108 2.00 -6.04 -12.99
C ARG A 108 1.22 -7.28 -12.56
N LYS A 109 1.89 -8.28 -11.96
CA LYS A 109 1.23 -9.48 -11.45
C LYS A 109 0.19 -9.15 -10.36
N LEU A 110 0.44 -8.19 -9.49
CA LEU A 110 -0.54 -7.72 -8.50
C LEU A 110 -1.79 -7.16 -9.19
N ILE A 111 -1.59 -6.30 -10.20
CA ILE A 111 -2.68 -5.69 -10.96
C ILE A 111 -3.48 -6.75 -11.72
N ASP A 112 -2.79 -7.64 -12.46
CA ASP A 112 -3.42 -8.66 -13.30
C ASP A 112 -4.22 -9.66 -12.43
N TRP A 113 -3.64 -10.09 -11.30
CA TRP A 113 -4.33 -10.99 -10.36
C TRP A 113 -5.54 -10.31 -9.72
N THR A 114 -5.44 -9.03 -9.40
CA THR A 114 -6.59 -8.28 -8.88
C THR A 114 -7.70 -8.18 -9.92
N ARG A 115 -7.37 -7.83 -11.15
CA ARG A 115 -8.35 -7.73 -12.24
C ARG A 115 -9.01 -9.07 -12.59
N GLU A 116 -8.24 -10.17 -12.50
CA GLU A 116 -8.78 -11.52 -12.70
C GLU A 116 -9.82 -11.88 -11.63
N LYS A 117 -9.54 -11.59 -10.38
CA LYS A 117 -10.38 -11.99 -9.25
C LYS A 117 -11.45 -10.97 -8.88
N LEU A 118 -11.16 -9.70 -9.08
CA LEU A 118 -11.99 -8.56 -8.68
C LEU A 118 -12.14 -7.60 -9.88
N PRO A 119 -12.83 -7.98 -10.95
CA PRO A 119 -12.88 -7.19 -12.18
C PRO A 119 -13.48 -5.80 -12.01
N ASP A 120 -14.38 -5.63 -11.02
CA ASP A 120 -15.06 -4.36 -10.74
C ASP A 120 -14.30 -3.47 -9.74
N CYS A 121 -13.24 -3.99 -9.10
CA CYS A 121 -12.43 -3.24 -8.15
C CYS A 121 -11.69 -2.10 -8.86
N LYS A 122 -11.84 -0.89 -8.32
CA LYS A 122 -11.13 0.29 -8.81
C LYS A 122 -9.75 0.35 -8.19
N LEU A 123 -8.72 0.44 -9.04
CA LEU A 123 -7.33 0.57 -8.60
C LEU A 123 -6.90 2.02 -8.57
N VAL A 124 -6.30 2.44 -7.44
CA VAL A 124 -5.59 3.71 -7.26
C VAL A 124 -4.12 3.38 -7.07
N LEU A 125 -3.30 3.68 -8.07
CA LEU A 125 -1.87 3.41 -8.05
C LEU A 125 -1.14 4.70 -7.68
N CYS A 126 -0.46 4.69 -6.53
CA CYS A 126 0.32 5.82 -6.04
C CYS A 126 1.79 5.61 -6.41
N GLU A 127 2.41 6.63 -6.95
CA GLU A 127 3.84 6.61 -7.23
C GLU A 127 4.63 6.63 -5.90
N PRO A 128 5.58 5.70 -5.70
CA PRO A 128 6.50 5.78 -4.59
C PRO A 128 7.42 6.99 -4.77
N PHE A 129 7.87 7.56 -3.67
CA PHE A 129 8.77 8.71 -3.69
C PHE A 129 9.83 8.60 -2.60
N VAL A 130 10.94 9.25 -2.84
CA VAL A 130 12.02 9.42 -1.87
C VAL A 130 12.49 10.88 -1.91
N LEU A 131 12.90 11.40 -0.76
CA LEU A 131 13.43 12.75 -0.63
C LEU A 131 14.93 12.67 -0.27
N GLU A 132 15.74 13.52 -0.87
CA GLU A 132 17.16 13.68 -0.56
C GLU A 132 17.35 14.29 0.84
N THR A 133 17.14 13.47 1.86
CA THR A 133 17.30 13.87 3.27
C THR A 133 17.96 12.74 4.06
N GLY A 134 18.71 13.11 5.11
CA GLY A 134 19.35 12.14 5.97
C GLY A 134 20.38 11.27 5.24
N VAL A 135 20.11 9.98 5.13
CA VAL A 135 20.99 9.00 4.46
C VAL A 135 20.74 8.86 2.97
N VAL A 136 19.67 9.48 2.46
CA VAL A 136 19.29 9.39 1.05
C VAL A 136 20.16 10.31 0.22
N THR A 137 20.89 9.74 -0.72
CA THR A 137 21.77 10.47 -1.65
C THR A 137 21.11 10.58 -3.04
N PRO A 138 21.64 11.44 -3.95
CA PRO A 138 21.09 11.56 -5.30
C PRO A 138 21.00 10.24 -6.09
N GLU A 139 21.87 9.27 -5.80
CA GLU A 139 21.85 7.96 -6.46
C GLU A 139 20.55 7.19 -6.20
N TRP A 140 19.96 7.33 -5.00
CA TRP A 140 18.70 6.69 -4.67
C TRP A 140 17.51 7.22 -5.49
N VAL A 141 17.63 8.49 -5.92
CA VAL A 141 16.54 9.17 -6.67
C VAL A 141 16.58 8.81 -8.15
N GLN A 142 17.71 8.30 -8.63
CA GLN A 142 17.90 7.92 -10.03
C GLN A 142 17.50 6.47 -10.33
N GLU A 143 17.27 5.65 -9.32
CA GLU A 143 16.89 4.25 -9.44
C GLU A 143 15.35 4.06 -9.45
#